data_50d269abdfed3b84e922930e8a64b648
#
_entry.id   50d269abdfed3b84e922930e8a64b648
#
_cell.length_a   1.000
_cell.length_b   1.000
_cell.length_c   1.000
_cell.angle_alpha   90.00
_cell.angle_beta   90.00
_cell.angle_gamma   90.00
#
_symmetry.space_group_name_H-M   'P 1'
#
loop_
_entity.id
_entity.type
_entity.pdbx_description
1 polymer ?
#
loop_
_entity_poly.entity_id
_entity_poly.type
_entity_poly.pdbx_seq_one_letter_code
_entity_poly.pdbx_strand_id
1 'polypeptide(L)'
;MMPSDGSATTERYYVRATIKSIDDAGFGAMTIEDPTGTLYVYGTYSSDGVKRYSELDEKPVEGDTVLLYGTIQNFQSKTPEIKSGWIIEFKKGTPSWSEDDYTEMTIGEAREAHVDSLVKVTGVVSRITFASGMKPNGFIIVGDNSSIYVYDSKIATAVAIGNKITLLAKKTMFIASKEASSAKKFGYKGACQLIDGHLLSNDEATNDLDLSFAQEKTVKEVIETSPSDNITSLIYHSNALIKRVQKEGQNFVNYYIDDLDGKTGSYVYTACDGKDFAWMDQYDGKICSVYYTALNAKSTSTGVLFRFLPIKIEDNNNYQFDKAEAPKFAVEYYGLEQFDTSYSADPSKEMLTSVTSELLNF
;
A
#
# COMPACT_ATOMS: atom_id res chain seq x y z
N MET A 1 31.04 11.69 -26.14
CA MET A 1 30.97 10.24 -25.98
C MET A 1 30.73 9.96 -24.49
N MET A 2 29.83 9.09 -24.17
CA MET A 2 29.50 8.75 -22.77
C MET A 2 30.70 8.06 -22.12
N PRO A 3 31.10 8.43 -20.87
CA PRO A 3 32.21 7.81 -20.18
C PRO A 3 32.00 6.32 -19.93
N SER A 4 33.01 5.49 -20.13
CA SER A 4 32.91 4.05 -19.96
C SER A 4 32.94 3.58 -18.49
N ASP A 5 33.35 4.46 -17.58
CA ASP A 5 33.44 4.23 -16.14
C ASP A 5 32.13 4.48 -15.38
N GLY A 6 31.07 4.83 -16.11
CA GLY A 6 29.75 5.13 -15.52
C GLY A 6 29.63 6.53 -14.92
N SER A 7 30.67 7.35 -15.01
CA SER A 7 30.59 8.76 -14.61
C SER A 7 29.72 9.58 -15.57
N ALA A 8 29.23 10.73 -15.11
CA ALA A 8 28.55 11.67 -15.99
C ALA A 8 29.55 12.44 -16.83
N THR A 9 29.13 12.86 -18.04
CA THR A 9 29.91 13.79 -18.87
C THR A 9 30.12 15.11 -18.14
N THR A 10 31.25 15.79 -18.43
CA THR A 10 31.49 17.15 -17.95
C THR A 10 30.68 18.18 -18.73
N GLU A 11 30.41 17.90 -19.99
CA GLU A 11 29.60 18.73 -20.86
C GLU A 11 28.13 18.35 -20.78
N ARG A 12 27.23 19.32 -20.98
CA ARG A 12 25.81 19.15 -21.08
C ARG A 12 25.37 19.08 -22.52
N TYR A 13 24.34 18.33 -22.80
CA TYR A 13 23.78 18.11 -24.12
C TYR A 13 22.31 18.48 -24.16
N TYR A 14 21.86 18.98 -25.31
CA TYR A 14 20.46 19.21 -25.57
C TYR A 14 19.83 17.93 -26.09
N VAL A 15 18.71 17.54 -25.48
CA VAL A 15 17.90 16.40 -25.92
C VAL A 15 16.46 16.85 -26.05
N ARG A 16 15.87 16.65 -27.23
CA ARG A 16 14.46 16.91 -27.51
C ARG A 16 13.74 15.57 -27.64
N ALA A 17 12.69 15.38 -26.85
CA ALA A 17 11.89 14.14 -26.89
C ALA A 17 10.51 14.39 -26.30
N THR A 18 9.61 13.41 -26.43
CA THR A 18 8.30 13.41 -25.79
C THR A 18 8.39 12.73 -24.42
N ILE A 19 7.73 13.25 -23.40
CA ILE A 19 7.62 12.60 -22.10
C ILE A 19 6.71 11.39 -22.26
N LYS A 20 7.26 10.20 -22.08
CA LYS A 20 6.53 8.96 -22.06
C LYS A 20 5.89 8.68 -20.71
N SER A 21 6.64 8.92 -19.63
CA SER A 21 6.18 8.77 -18.25
C SER A 21 6.94 9.71 -17.33
N ILE A 22 6.28 10.14 -16.24
CA ILE A 22 6.92 10.82 -15.12
C ILE A 22 7.00 9.80 -13.98
N ASP A 23 8.21 9.35 -13.65
CA ASP A 23 8.44 8.23 -12.74
C ASP A 23 8.55 8.67 -11.27
N ASP A 24 8.89 9.95 -11.03
CA ASP A 24 8.90 10.59 -9.71
C ASP A 24 8.57 12.09 -9.87
N ALA A 25 7.34 12.48 -9.56
CA ALA A 25 6.90 13.87 -9.68
C ALA A 25 7.55 14.82 -8.65
N GLY A 26 8.06 14.30 -7.52
CA GLY A 26 8.78 15.10 -6.53
C GLY A 26 10.18 15.50 -7.02
N PHE A 27 10.88 14.58 -7.66
CA PHE A 27 12.23 14.76 -8.15
C PHE A 27 12.30 15.10 -9.65
N GLY A 28 11.19 14.86 -10.38
CA GLY A 28 11.11 15.05 -11.82
C GLY A 28 11.90 14.00 -12.59
N ALA A 29 12.00 12.79 -12.06
CA ALA A 29 12.51 11.66 -12.83
C ALA A 29 11.46 11.25 -13.85
N MET A 30 11.88 11.02 -15.10
CA MET A 30 10.97 10.70 -16.19
C MET A 30 11.63 9.82 -17.26
N THR A 31 10.80 9.12 -18.00
CA THR A 31 11.22 8.47 -19.24
C THR A 31 10.76 9.30 -20.41
N ILE A 32 11.69 9.64 -21.31
CA ILE A 32 11.42 10.35 -22.55
C ILE A 32 11.63 9.41 -23.74
N GLU A 33 10.94 9.68 -24.86
CA GLU A 33 11.08 8.89 -26.08
C GLU A 33 11.10 9.76 -27.33
N ASP A 34 11.81 9.27 -28.32
CA ASP A 34 11.79 9.74 -29.70
C ASP A 34 11.77 8.54 -30.67
N PRO A 35 11.75 8.74 -32.00
CA PRO A 35 11.76 7.63 -32.96
C PRO A 35 12.97 6.69 -32.87
N THR A 36 14.03 7.06 -32.14
CA THR A 36 15.22 6.23 -31.98
C THR A 36 15.18 5.35 -30.73
N GLY A 37 14.29 5.65 -29.78
CA GLY A 37 14.12 4.86 -28.57
C GLY A 37 13.74 5.67 -27.35
N THR A 38 13.95 5.09 -26.16
CA THR A 38 13.64 5.69 -24.87
C THR A 38 14.92 6.01 -24.10
N LEU A 39 14.87 7.09 -23.30
CA LEU A 39 15.97 7.52 -22.44
C LEU A 39 15.42 7.90 -21.07
N TYR A 40 16.06 7.44 -20.01
CA TYR A 40 15.72 7.82 -18.65
C TYR A 40 16.34 9.18 -18.30
N VAL A 41 15.63 9.99 -17.53
CA VAL A 41 16.09 11.29 -17.00
C VAL A 41 16.04 11.19 -15.47
N TYR A 42 17.22 11.22 -14.84
CA TYR A 42 17.34 11.19 -13.39
C TYR A 42 17.27 12.60 -12.82
N GLY A 43 16.04 13.07 -12.56
CA GLY A 43 15.73 14.38 -12.00
C GLY A 43 15.76 15.52 -13.01
N THR A 44 14.79 16.40 -12.88
CA THR A 44 14.68 17.60 -13.72
C THR A 44 14.56 18.87 -12.89
N TYR A 45 14.98 19.98 -13.50
CA TYR A 45 15.09 21.29 -12.88
C TYR A 45 14.57 22.37 -13.84
N SER A 46 14.32 23.59 -13.31
CA SER A 46 14.09 24.78 -14.10
C SER A 46 15.21 25.04 -15.11
N SER A 47 14.99 25.93 -16.08
CA SER A 47 15.93 26.23 -17.15
C SER A 47 17.27 26.82 -16.64
N ASP A 48 17.31 27.38 -15.45
CA ASP A 48 18.48 27.85 -14.74
C ASP A 48 19.11 26.82 -13.78
N GLY A 49 18.46 25.65 -13.62
CA GLY A 49 18.92 24.57 -12.76
C GLY A 49 18.69 24.77 -11.26
N VAL A 50 17.91 25.77 -10.84
CA VAL A 50 17.71 26.15 -9.44
C VAL A 50 16.51 25.47 -8.80
N LYS A 51 15.31 25.59 -9.40
CA LYS A 51 14.09 24.99 -8.89
C LYS A 51 14.01 23.52 -9.34
N ARG A 52 13.64 22.63 -8.44
CA ARG A 52 13.32 21.23 -8.78
C ARG A 52 12.00 21.15 -9.53
N TYR A 53 11.74 20.05 -10.19
CA TYR A 53 10.49 19.81 -10.92
C TYR A 53 9.24 20.07 -10.07
N SER A 54 9.21 19.60 -8.81
CA SER A 54 8.08 19.84 -7.89
C SER A 54 7.83 21.32 -7.57
N GLU A 55 8.84 22.16 -7.72
CA GLU A 55 8.81 23.60 -7.39
C GLU A 55 8.51 24.49 -8.61
N LEU A 56 8.36 23.89 -9.80
CA LEU A 56 8.04 24.62 -11.02
C LEU A 56 6.60 25.13 -10.98
N ASP A 57 6.39 26.36 -11.40
CA ASP A 57 5.07 26.97 -11.49
C ASP A 57 4.22 26.32 -12.60
N GLU A 58 4.85 25.97 -13.73
CA GLU A 58 4.28 25.18 -14.81
C GLU A 58 5.15 23.97 -15.07
N LYS A 59 4.56 22.79 -15.07
CA LYS A 59 5.25 21.51 -15.20
C LYS A 59 4.86 20.83 -16.50
N PRO A 60 5.84 20.37 -17.29
CA PRO A 60 5.52 19.49 -18.41
C PRO A 60 4.95 18.16 -17.87
N VAL A 61 4.00 17.58 -18.59
CA VAL A 61 3.31 16.34 -18.25
C VAL A 61 3.55 15.27 -19.32
N GLU A 62 3.09 14.08 -19.09
CA GLU A 62 3.13 12.98 -20.08
C GLU A 62 2.49 13.43 -21.39
N GLY A 63 3.13 13.09 -22.52
CA GLY A 63 2.75 13.54 -23.85
C GLY A 63 3.36 14.87 -24.28
N ASP A 64 3.82 15.70 -23.38
CA ASP A 64 4.49 16.96 -23.73
C ASP A 64 5.87 16.70 -24.38
N THR A 65 6.22 17.52 -25.36
CA THR A 65 7.58 17.51 -25.93
C THR A 65 8.45 18.47 -25.11
N VAL A 66 9.58 17.97 -24.59
CA VAL A 66 10.55 18.73 -23.81
C VAL A 66 11.86 18.91 -24.54
N LEU A 67 12.52 20.03 -24.32
CA LEU A 67 13.93 20.25 -24.61
C LEU A 67 14.69 20.28 -23.28
N LEU A 68 15.48 19.25 -23.04
CA LEU A 68 16.30 19.10 -21.85
C LEU A 68 17.76 19.49 -22.13
N TYR A 69 18.43 20.07 -21.13
CA TYR A 69 19.88 20.35 -21.14
C TYR A 69 20.51 19.68 -19.93
N GLY A 70 21.21 18.57 -20.13
CA GLY A 70 21.73 17.76 -19.04
C GLY A 70 23.03 17.02 -19.37
N THR A 71 23.69 16.52 -18.34
CA THR A 71 24.84 15.62 -18.50
C THR A 71 24.32 14.20 -18.80
N ILE A 72 25.13 13.42 -19.52
CA ILE A 72 24.78 12.06 -19.90
C ILE A 72 25.69 11.10 -19.14
N GLN A 73 25.12 10.03 -18.59
CA GLN A 73 25.89 8.95 -17.96
C GLN A 73 25.33 7.58 -18.32
N ASN A 74 26.16 6.55 -18.15
CA ASN A 74 25.70 5.17 -18.18
C ASN A 74 25.72 4.65 -16.74
N PHE A 75 24.65 4.90 -15.98
CA PHE A 75 24.56 4.59 -14.57
C PHE A 75 24.81 3.10 -14.32
N GLN A 76 25.77 2.78 -13.44
CA GLN A 76 26.25 1.43 -13.14
C GLN A 76 26.64 0.62 -14.40
N SER A 77 27.06 1.29 -15.47
CA SER A 77 27.39 0.70 -16.78
C SER A 77 26.24 -0.13 -17.40
N LYS A 78 24.98 0.18 -17.02
CA LYS A 78 23.78 -0.56 -17.45
C LYS A 78 22.66 0.34 -17.98
N THR A 79 22.51 1.52 -17.39
CA THR A 79 21.36 2.40 -17.69
C THR A 79 21.85 3.72 -18.25
N PRO A 80 21.74 3.94 -19.57
CA PRO A 80 21.93 5.27 -20.17
C PRO A 80 20.88 6.24 -19.61
N GLU A 81 21.31 7.39 -19.12
CA GLU A 81 20.40 8.40 -18.58
C GLU A 81 20.92 9.82 -18.75
N ILE A 82 19.98 10.78 -18.73
CA ILE A 82 20.30 12.18 -18.51
C ILE A 82 20.31 12.40 -17.00
N LYS A 83 21.44 12.87 -16.47
CA LYS A 83 21.55 13.27 -15.07
C LYS A 83 21.32 14.76 -14.95
N SER A 84 20.37 15.15 -14.06
CA SER A 84 20.04 16.55 -13.77
C SER A 84 19.69 17.35 -15.03
N GLY A 85 18.60 16.97 -15.70
CA GLY A 85 18.08 17.63 -16.89
C GLY A 85 17.45 18.99 -16.56
N TRP A 86 17.92 20.07 -17.18
CA TRP A 86 17.28 21.39 -17.11
C TRP A 86 16.22 21.47 -18.19
N ILE A 87 14.98 21.79 -17.83
CA ILE A 87 13.88 21.96 -18.77
C ILE A 87 14.01 23.36 -19.40
N ILE A 88 14.53 23.40 -20.62
CA ILE A 88 14.77 24.67 -21.34
C ILE A 88 13.47 25.23 -21.91
N GLU A 89 12.68 24.34 -22.50
CA GLU A 89 11.34 24.62 -23.02
C GLU A 89 10.52 23.34 -23.08
N PHE A 90 9.21 23.49 -23.12
CA PHE A 90 8.32 22.38 -23.43
C PHE A 90 7.10 22.88 -24.22
N LYS A 91 6.51 21.98 -24.98
CA LYS A 91 5.26 22.21 -25.71
C LYS A 91 4.25 21.18 -25.27
N LYS A 92 3.04 21.62 -25.02
CA LYS A 92 1.92 20.76 -24.74
C LYS A 92 1.71 19.79 -25.90
N GLY A 93 1.66 18.53 -25.57
CA GLY A 93 1.43 17.43 -26.48
C GLY A 93 0.10 16.73 -26.19
N THR A 94 -0.16 15.68 -26.93
CA THR A 94 -1.29 14.80 -26.66
C THR A 94 -0.75 13.60 -25.90
N PRO A 95 -1.29 13.27 -24.71
CA PRO A 95 -0.93 12.06 -23.99
C PRO A 95 -1.10 10.82 -24.87
N SER A 96 -0.31 9.78 -24.62
CA SER A 96 -0.43 8.48 -25.32
C SER A 96 -1.70 7.70 -24.95
N TRP A 97 -2.46 8.20 -23.97
CA TRP A 97 -3.73 7.66 -23.51
C TRP A 97 -4.87 8.66 -23.77
N SER A 98 -6.07 8.15 -23.98
CA SER A 98 -7.30 8.94 -24.06
C SER A 98 -8.26 8.51 -22.96
N GLU A 99 -8.93 9.46 -22.32
CA GLU A 99 -9.98 9.14 -21.35
C GLU A 99 -11.10 8.29 -21.95
N ASP A 100 -11.35 8.42 -23.26
CA ASP A 100 -12.36 7.67 -24.01
C ASP A 100 -12.03 6.16 -24.10
N ASP A 101 -10.78 5.77 -23.86
CA ASP A 101 -10.38 4.35 -23.83
C ASP A 101 -10.78 3.66 -22.52
N TYR A 102 -11.18 4.42 -21.50
CA TYR A 102 -11.50 3.90 -20.17
C TYR A 102 -13.00 3.89 -19.93
N THR A 103 -13.49 2.81 -19.36
CA THR A 103 -14.88 2.68 -18.98
C THR A 103 -15.09 3.22 -17.56
N GLU A 104 -16.00 4.21 -17.42
CA GLU A 104 -16.40 4.70 -16.11
C GLU A 104 -17.25 3.64 -15.40
N MET A 105 -16.86 3.32 -14.16
CA MET A 105 -17.53 2.30 -13.36
C MET A 105 -17.31 2.56 -11.86
N THR A 106 -18.15 1.94 -11.06
CA THR A 106 -17.97 1.89 -9.60
C THR A 106 -16.74 1.09 -9.24
N ILE A 107 -16.20 1.29 -8.01
CA ILE A 107 -15.08 0.50 -7.51
C ILE A 107 -15.44 -0.99 -7.46
N GLY A 108 -16.69 -1.33 -7.10
CA GLY A 108 -17.19 -2.71 -7.09
C GLY A 108 -17.14 -3.36 -8.48
N GLU A 109 -17.63 -2.66 -9.50
CA GLU A 109 -17.57 -3.13 -10.89
C GLU A 109 -16.13 -3.27 -11.38
N ALA A 110 -15.24 -2.32 -11.04
CA ALA A 110 -13.82 -2.39 -11.40
C ALA A 110 -13.11 -3.60 -10.75
N ARG A 111 -13.51 -4.01 -9.56
CA ARG A 111 -13.02 -5.25 -8.93
C ARG A 111 -13.39 -6.49 -9.70
N GLU A 112 -14.61 -6.54 -10.24
CA GLU A 112 -15.14 -7.69 -10.98
C GLU A 112 -14.79 -7.65 -12.48
N ALA A 113 -14.31 -6.52 -12.97
CA ALA A 113 -13.87 -6.38 -14.36
C ALA A 113 -12.77 -7.39 -14.74
N HIS A 114 -12.68 -7.71 -16.01
CA HIS A 114 -11.61 -8.58 -16.51
C HIS A 114 -10.22 -7.98 -16.22
N VAL A 115 -9.23 -8.87 -16.08
CA VAL A 115 -7.82 -8.44 -16.07
C VAL A 115 -7.50 -7.69 -17.35
N ASP A 116 -6.71 -6.63 -17.23
CA ASP A 116 -6.36 -5.67 -18.29
C ASP A 116 -7.48 -4.73 -18.74
N SER A 117 -8.67 -4.76 -18.11
CA SER A 117 -9.69 -3.72 -18.35
C SER A 117 -9.17 -2.35 -17.97
N LEU A 118 -9.40 -1.36 -18.82
CA LEU A 118 -9.14 0.05 -18.59
C LEU A 118 -10.37 0.67 -17.91
N VAL A 119 -10.20 1.19 -16.71
CA VAL A 119 -11.29 1.64 -15.85
C VAL A 119 -11.08 3.09 -15.41
N LYS A 120 -12.17 3.86 -15.34
CA LYS A 120 -12.23 5.17 -14.70
C LYS A 120 -13.04 5.03 -13.41
N VAL A 121 -12.41 5.33 -12.27
CA VAL A 121 -13.02 5.17 -10.95
C VAL A 121 -12.84 6.42 -10.11
N THR A 122 -13.79 6.65 -9.20
CA THR A 122 -13.74 7.73 -8.21
C THR A 122 -13.85 7.15 -6.81
N GLY A 123 -13.03 7.64 -5.88
CA GLY A 123 -13.08 7.20 -4.49
C GLY A 123 -12.26 8.10 -3.56
N VAL A 124 -12.39 7.86 -2.26
CA VAL A 124 -11.65 8.55 -1.20
C VAL A 124 -10.44 7.71 -0.80
N VAL A 125 -9.27 8.33 -0.75
CA VAL A 125 -8.02 7.68 -0.31
C VAL A 125 -8.11 7.35 1.17
N SER A 126 -8.09 6.07 1.51
CA SER A 126 -8.26 5.61 2.90
C SER A 126 -6.96 5.23 3.58
N ARG A 127 -5.96 4.79 2.83
CA ARG A 127 -4.63 4.41 3.34
C ARG A 127 -3.59 4.50 2.24
N ILE A 128 -2.41 5.02 2.58
CA ILE A 128 -1.22 5.01 1.71
C ILE A 128 -0.29 3.89 2.17
N THR A 129 0.28 3.15 1.22
CA THR A 129 1.33 2.16 1.45
C THR A 129 2.68 2.70 1.01
N PHE A 130 3.74 2.12 1.58
CA PHE A 130 5.10 2.60 1.36
C PHE A 130 6.02 1.47 0.91
N ALA A 131 6.96 1.80 0.03
CA ALA A 131 8.14 1.02 -0.28
C ALA A 131 9.27 1.35 0.71
N SER A 132 10.38 0.62 0.63
CA SER A 132 11.57 0.86 1.43
C SER A 132 11.99 2.35 1.42
N GLY A 133 12.38 2.86 2.58
CA GLY A 133 12.73 4.28 2.75
C GLY A 133 11.54 5.21 2.89
N MET A 134 10.36 4.72 3.25
CA MET A 134 9.13 5.49 3.44
C MET A 134 8.66 6.23 2.18
N LYS A 135 8.92 5.65 1.00
CA LYS A 135 8.43 6.19 -0.27
C LYS A 135 7.02 5.68 -0.55
N PRO A 136 6.01 6.55 -0.75
CA PRO A 136 4.68 6.12 -1.16
C PRO A 136 4.74 5.26 -2.42
N ASN A 137 4.02 4.13 -2.44
CA ASN A 137 4.04 3.22 -3.59
C ASN A 137 2.66 2.73 -4.01
N GLY A 138 1.63 3.03 -3.24
CA GLY A 138 0.27 2.68 -3.53
C GLY A 138 -0.68 3.18 -2.46
N PHE A 139 -1.96 2.95 -2.64
CA PHE A 139 -3.00 3.40 -1.71
C PHE A 139 -4.29 2.60 -1.90
N ILE A 140 -5.16 2.63 -0.90
CA ILE A 140 -6.53 2.11 -0.99
C ILE A 140 -7.46 3.28 -1.25
N ILE A 141 -8.37 3.11 -2.21
CA ILE A 141 -9.55 3.99 -2.38
C ILE A 141 -10.82 3.27 -1.98
N VAL A 142 -11.72 4.04 -1.42
CA VAL A 142 -13.04 3.62 -0.92
C VAL A 142 -14.11 4.44 -1.63
N GLY A 143 -15.16 3.80 -2.09
CA GLY A 143 -16.32 4.45 -2.71
C GLY A 143 -17.35 3.42 -3.16
N ASP A 144 -18.60 3.82 -3.28
CA ASP A 144 -19.72 3.00 -3.78
C ASP A 144 -19.83 1.65 -3.03
N ASN A 145 -19.68 1.67 -1.71
CA ASN A 145 -19.69 0.49 -0.84
C ASN A 145 -18.64 -0.56 -1.22
N SER A 146 -17.52 -0.15 -1.75
CA SER A 146 -16.43 -1.04 -2.13
C SER A 146 -15.06 -0.37 -1.93
N SER A 147 -14.00 -1.13 -2.14
CA SER A 147 -12.62 -0.66 -2.03
C SER A 147 -11.71 -1.40 -2.99
N ILE A 148 -10.65 -0.72 -3.43
CA ILE A 148 -9.63 -1.34 -4.29
C ILE A 148 -8.26 -0.74 -3.99
N TYR A 149 -7.21 -1.55 -4.11
CA TYR A 149 -5.83 -1.11 -4.00
C TYR A 149 -5.34 -0.55 -5.34
N VAL A 150 -4.69 0.58 -5.30
CA VAL A 150 -4.00 1.20 -6.44
C VAL A 150 -2.51 1.11 -6.21
N TYR A 151 -1.79 0.40 -7.05
CA TYR A 151 -0.34 0.31 -7.01
C TYR A 151 0.26 1.25 -8.05
N ASP A 152 0.50 2.48 -7.63
CA ASP A 152 1.08 3.54 -8.46
C ASP A 152 1.82 4.54 -7.56
N SER A 153 3.14 4.57 -7.68
CA SER A 153 3.98 5.43 -6.83
C SER A 153 3.84 6.91 -7.16
N LYS A 154 3.53 7.25 -8.42
CA LYS A 154 3.36 8.64 -8.85
C LYS A 154 2.11 9.23 -8.20
N ILE A 155 0.98 8.54 -8.35
CA ILE A 155 -0.28 8.99 -7.76
C ILE A 155 -0.19 8.93 -6.23
N ALA A 156 0.40 7.87 -5.66
CA ALA A 156 0.57 7.76 -4.20
C ALA A 156 1.36 8.93 -3.58
N THR A 157 2.27 9.55 -4.34
CA THR A 157 3.03 10.74 -3.92
C THR A 157 2.20 12.04 -4.03
N ALA A 158 1.19 12.05 -4.91
CA ALA A 158 0.39 13.22 -5.22
C ALA A 158 -0.93 13.30 -4.41
N VAL A 159 -1.23 12.30 -3.58
CA VAL A 159 -2.48 12.23 -2.82
C VAL A 159 -2.23 12.12 -1.32
N ALA A 160 -3.24 12.48 -0.54
CA ALA A 160 -3.26 12.30 0.92
C ALA A 160 -4.50 11.50 1.35
N ILE A 161 -4.44 10.90 2.55
CA ILE A 161 -5.60 10.24 3.16
C ILE A 161 -6.73 11.27 3.30
N GLY A 162 -7.94 10.89 2.87
CA GLY A 162 -9.12 11.74 2.84
C GLY A 162 -9.35 12.47 1.51
N ASN A 163 -8.36 12.52 0.60
CA ASN A 163 -8.59 13.12 -0.71
C ASN A 163 -9.59 12.30 -1.53
N LYS A 164 -10.57 12.97 -2.13
CA LYS A 164 -11.43 12.36 -3.13
C LYS A 164 -10.82 12.55 -4.51
N ILE A 165 -10.55 11.43 -5.17
CA ILE A 165 -9.85 11.42 -6.44
C ILE A 165 -10.65 10.71 -7.51
N THR A 166 -10.43 11.11 -8.76
CA THR A 166 -10.84 10.35 -9.95
C THR A 166 -9.58 9.94 -10.71
N LEU A 167 -9.47 8.68 -11.05
CA LEU A 167 -8.32 8.16 -11.77
C LEU A 167 -8.72 7.21 -12.89
N LEU A 168 -7.91 7.19 -13.93
CA LEU A 168 -7.89 6.16 -14.96
C LEU A 168 -6.85 5.12 -14.56
N ALA A 169 -7.14 3.84 -14.74
CA ALA A 169 -6.17 2.80 -14.40
C ALA A 169 -6.49 1.48 -15.10
N LYS A 170 -5.55 0.56 -15.05
CA LYS A 170 -5.73 -0.80 -15.57
C LYS A 170 -5.93 -1.79 -14.43
N LYS A 171 -6.95 -2.63 -14.54
CA LYS A 171 -7.22 -3.72 -13.60
C LYS A 171 -6.20 -4.84 -13.73
N THR A 172 -5.68 -5.32 -12.60
CA THR A 172 -4.81 -6.50 -12.58
C THR A 172 -5.01 -7.39 -11.36
N MET A 173 -4.48 -8.61 -11.43
CA MET A 173 -4.39 -9.55 -10.33
C MET A 173 -2.91 -9.88 -10.10
N PHE A 174 -2.29 -9.32 -9.07
CA PHE A 174 -0.85 -9.40 -8.85
C PHE A 174 -0.45 -10.59 -7.98
N ILE A 175 0.50 -11.37 -8.44
CA ILE A 175 1.21 -12.40 -7.65
C ILE A 175 2.72 -12.20 -7.86
N ALA A 176 3.47 -12.09 -6.77
CA ALA A 176 4.93 -12.01 -6.86
C ALA A 176 5.50 -13.26 -7.56
N SER A 177 6.46 -13.07 -8.46
CA SER A 177 6.98 -14.14 -9.34
C SER A 177 7.48 -15.36 -8.58
N LYS A 178 8.18 -15.17 -7.45
CA LYS A 178 8.67 -16.27 -6.60
C LYS A 178 7.56 -17.06 -5.89
N GLU A 179 6.37 -16.50 -5.79
CA GLU A 179 5.22 -17.11 -5.12
C GLU A 179 4.19 -17.68 -6.11
N ALA A 180 4.32 -17.34 -7.39
CA ALA A 180 3.30 -17.63 -8.39
C ALA A 180 2.93 -19.11 -8.47
N SER A 181 3.90 -20.02 -8.52
CA SER A 181 3.65 -21.46 -8.63
C SER A 181 3.08 -22.05 -7.34
N SER A 182 3.60 -21.62 -6.18
CA SER A 182 3.17 -22.11 -4.88
C SER A 182 1.80 -21.61 -4.49
N ALA A 183 1.51 -20.32 -4.68
CA ALA A 183 0.22 -19.72 -4.35
C ALA A 183 -0.91 -20.22 -5.26
N LYS A 184 -0.64 -20.32 -6.57
CA LYS A 184 -1.61 -20.81 -7.57
C LYS A 184 -2.04 -22.26 -7.30
N LYS A 185 -1.16 -23.10 -6.79
CA LYS A 185 -1.49 -24.49 -6.44
C LYS A 185 -2.59 -24.57 -5.34
N PHE A 186 -2.76 -23.53 -4.53
CA PHE A 186 -3.83 -23.41 -3.54
C PHE A 186 -5.04 -22.59 -4.05
N GLY A 187 -5.09 -22.27 -5.34
CA GLY A 187 -6.20 -21.54 -5.95
C GLY A 187 -6.08 -20.00 -5.86
N TYR A 188 -5.02 -19.45 -5.25
CA TYR A 188 -4.87 -18.00 -5.15
C TYR A 188 -4.71 -17.35 -6.52
N LYS A 189 -5.58 -16.40 -6.83
CA LYS A 189 -5.62 -15.71 -8.13
C LYS A 189 -4.76 -14.45 -8.18
N GLY A 190 -4.31 -13.95 -7.03
CA GLY A 190 -3.54 -12.72 -6.93
C GLY A 190 -4.22 -11.64 -6.11
N ALA A 191 -3.50 -10.57 -5.83
CA ALA A 191 -4.04 -9.37 -5.22
C ALA A 191 -4.76 -8.53 -6.29
N CYS A 192 -6.05 -8.24 -6.04
CA CYS A 192 -6.86 -7.38 -6.88
C CYS A 192 -6.38 -5.93 -6.75
N GLN A 193 -5.94 -5.33 -7.84
CA GLN A 193 -5.41 -3.97 -7.81
C GLN A 193 -5.56 -3.26 -9.16
N LEU A 194 -5.41 -1.93 -9.11
CA LEU A 194 -5.27 -1.05 -10.25
C LEU A 194 -3.81 -0.65 -10.41
N ILE A 195 -3.35 -0.54 -11.65
CA ILE A 195 -1.99 -0.13 -12.02
C ILE A 195 -2.03 0.83 -13.21
N ASP A 196 -0.88 1.40 -13.57
CA ASP A 196 -0.71 2.28 -14.72
C ASP A 196 -1.70 3.47 -14.66
N GLY A 197 -1.74 4.16 -13.51
CA GLY A 197 -2.74 5.16 -13.21
C GLY A 197 -2.47 6.53 -13.85
N HIS A 198 -3.55 7.23 -14.20
CA HIS A 198 -3.55 8.66 -14.55
C HIS A 198 -4.54 9.38 -13.64
N LEU A 199 -4.05 10.31 -12.83
CA LEU A 199 -4.87 11.11 -11.91
C LEU A 199 -5.59 12.21 -12.70
N LEU A 200 -6.92 12.12 -12.80
CA LEU A 200 -7.73 13.13 -13.48
C LEU A 200 -8.10 14.28 -12.57
N SER A 201 -8.45 13.99 -11.32
CA SER A 201 -8.78 15.01 -10.33
C SER A 201 -8.37 14.58 -8.92
N ASN A 202 -8.04 15.58 -8.10
CA ASN A 202 -7.82 15.47 -6.68
C ASN A 202 -8.42 16.71 -6.03
N ASP A 203 -9.37 16.56 -5.12
CA ASP A 203 -10.00 17.68 -4.43
C ASP A 203 -9.13 18.30 -3.33
N GLU A 204 -8.02 17.61 -2.96
CA GLU A 204 -7.09 17.99 -1.89
C GLU A 204 -7.75 18.25 -0.53
N ALA A 205 -9.03 17.91 -0.41
CA ALA A 205 -9.80 18.05 0.83
C ALA A 205 -9.68 16.79 1.70
N THR A 206 -9.98 16.92 2.98
CA THR A 206 -10.13 15.77 3.86
C THR A 206 -11.61 15.40 3.91
N ASN A 207 -11.97 14.32 3.23
CA ASN A 207 -13.32 13.76 3.25
C ASN A 207 -13.39 12.66 4.32
N ASP A 208 -14.57 12.50 4.90
CA ASP A 208 -14.85 11.40 5.81
C ASP A 208 -14.85 10.06 5.06
N LEU A 209 -14.28 9.05 5.70
CA LEU A 209 -14.30 7.68 5.17
C LEU A 209 -15.59 7.01 5.58
N ASP A 210 -16.45 6.70 4.62
CA ASP A 210 -17.58 5.81 4.86
C ASP A 210 -17.08 4.36 4.82
N LEU A 211 -17.02 3.72 5.98
CA LEU A 211 -16.65 2.33 6.17
C LEU A 211 -17.84 1.46 6.60
N SER A 212 -19.07 1.96 6.52
CA SER A 212 -20.29 1.25 6.95
C SER A 212 -20.55 -0.03 6.16
N PHE A 213 -19.98 -0.15 4.97
CA PHE A 213 -20.06 -1.35 4.13
C PHE A 213 -19.03 -2.44 4.49
N ALA A 214 -18.14 -2.19 5.43
CA ALA A 214 -17.13 -3.16 5.85
C ALA A 214 -17.81 -4.46 6.28
N GLN A 215 -17.24 -5.59 5.85
CA GLN A 215 -17.80 -6.89 6.17
C GLN A 215 -17.48 -7.25 7.63
N GLU A 216 -18.51 -7.42 8.44
CA GLU A 216 -18.38 -7.92 9.81
C GLU A 216 -17.93 -9.38 9.79
N LYS A 217 -16.68 -9.63 10.17
CA LYS A 217 -16.09 -10.97 10.28
C LYS A 217 -15.08 -10.99 11.40
N THR A 218 -14.87 -12.15 12.00
CA THR A 218 -13.72 -12.37 12.86
C THR A 218 -12.43 -12.43 12.01
N VAL A 219 -11.29 -12.14 12.62
CA VAL A 219 -9.99 -12.28 11.95
C VAL A 219 -9.78 -13.70 11.44
N LYS A 220 -10.21 -14.68 12.22
CA LYS A 220 -10.17 -16.10 11.85
C LYS A 220 -10.97 -16.40 10.59
N GLU A 221 -12.22 -15.93 10.50
CA GLU A 221 -13.04 -16.13 9.29
C GLU A 221 -12.40 -15.50 8.04
N VAL A 222 -11.71 -14.36 8.17
CA VAL A 222 -10.99 -13.75 7.05
C VAL A 222 -9.79 -14.60 6.65
N ILE A 223 -9.01 -15.11 7.61
CA ILE A 223 -7.83 -15.95 7.34
C ILE A 223 -8.23 -17.30 6.73
N GLU A 224 -9.34 -17.89 7.19
CA GLU A 224 -9.83 -19.17 6.72
C GLU A 224 -10.62 -19.10 5.40
N THR A 225 -10.83 -17.89 4.86
CA THR A 225 -11.47 -17.74 3.54
C THR A 225 -10.65 -18.45 2.46
N SER A 226 -11.36 -19.06 1.51
CA SER A 226 -10.72 -19.78 0.40
C SER A 226 -9.74 -18.88 -0.36
N PRO A 227 -8.52 -19.34 -0.62
CA PRO A 227 -7.56 -18.58 -1.45
C PRO A 227 -8.07 -18.28 -2.87
N SER A 228 -9.07 -19.01 -3.35
CA SER A 228 -9.69 -18.77 -4.66
C SER A 228 -10.64 -17.57 -4.67
N ASP A 229 -11.09 -17.13 -3.50
CA ASP A 229 -11.98 -15.99 -3.39
C ASP A 229 -11.19 -14.69 -3.53
N ASN A 230 -11.81 -13.72 -4.19
CA ASN A 230 -11.17 -12.41 -4.40
C ASN A 230 -11.38 -11.50 -3.20
N ILE A 231 -10.73 -11.82 -2.06
CA ILE A 231 -10.88 -11.08 -0.81
C ILE A 231 -9.91 -9.90 -0.66
N THR A 232 -8.88 -9.83 -1.51
CA THR A 232 -7.88 -8.76 -1.40
C THR A 232 -8.51 -7.42 -1.73
N SER A 233 -8.10 -6.40 -0.99
CA SER A 233 -8.62 -5.03 -1.04
C SER A 233 -10.10 -4.86 -0.59
N LEU A 234 -10.81 -5.91 -0.17
CA LEU A 234 -12.09 -5.77 0.55
C LEU A 234 -11.82 -5.30 1.98
N ILE A 235 -12.70 -4.45 2.51
CA ILE A 235 -12.59 -3.99 3.89
C ILE A 235 -13.42 -4.87 4.82
N TYR A 236 -12.76 -5.33 5.87
CA TYR A 236 -13.34 -6.10 6.97
C TYR A 236 -13.36 -5.28 8.24
N HIS A 237 -14.35 -5.54 9.07
CA HIS A 237 -14.43 -5.02 10.43
C HIS A 237 -14.42 -6.19 11.42
N SER A 238 -13.52 -6.12 12.41
CA SER A 238 -13.38 -7.13 13.45
C SER A 238 -13.09 -6.49 14.80
N ASN A 239 -13.53 -7.12 15.88
CA ASN A 239 -12.86 -6.95 17.16
C ASN A 239 -11.60 -7.82 17.15
N ALA A 240 -10.45 -7.23 17.35
CA ALA A 240 -9.18 -7.91 17.18
C ALA A 240 -8.16 -7.46 18.22
N LEU A 241 -7.26 -8.36 18.59
CA LEU A 241 -6.10 -8.03 19.40
C LEU A 241 -4.99 -7.49 18.53
N ILE A 242 -4.49 -6.31 18.87
CA ILE A 242 -3.32 -5.73 18.23
C ILE A 242 -2.06 -6.14 18.98
N LYS A 243 -1.06 -6.65 18.27
CA LYS A 243 0.24 -6.97 18.85
C LYS A 243 1.38 -6.27 18.12
N ARG A 244 2.32 -5.77 18.91
CA ARG A 244 3.60 -5.25 18.44
C ARG A 244 4.72 -6.20 18.86
N VAL A 245 5.47 -6.72 17.91
CA VAL A 245 6.55 -7.66 18.18
C VAL A 245 7.86 -7.13 17.64
N GLN A 246 8.81 -6.90 18.54
CA GLN A 246 10.20 -6.58 18.19
C GLN A 246 11.10 -7.57 18.88
N LYS A 247 11.81 -8.39 18.11
CA LYS A 247 12.77 -9.35 18.67
C LYS A 247 14.03 -8.61 19.11
N GLU A 248 14.62 -9.09 20.20
CA GLU A 248 15.89 -8.57 20.70
C GLU A 248 16.97 -8.56 19.61
N GLY A 249 17.70 -7.46 19.49
CA GLY A 249 18.73 -7.26 18.47
C GLY A 249 18.25 -6.99 17.05
N GLN A 250 16.94 -6.83 16.84
CA GLN A 250 16.37 -6.46 15.53
C GLN A 250 15.90 -5.01 15.51
N ASN A 251 16.13 -4.34 14.38
CA ASN A 251 15.71 -2.93 14.18
C ASN A 251 14.32 -2.80 13.56
N PHE A 252 13.64 -3.91 13.26
CA PHE A 252 12.31 -3.90 12.68
C PHE A 252 11.25 -4.34 13.69
N VAL A 253 10.06 -3.79 13.51
CA VAL A 253 8.86 -4.11 14.29
C VAL A 253 7.86 -4.81 13.38
N ASN A 254 7.24 -5.87 13.86
CA ASN A 254 6.10 -6.47 13.23
C ASN A 254 4.84 -6.17 14.03
N TYR A 255 3.78 -5.76 13.34
CA TYR A 255 2.45 -5.62 13.91
C TYR A 255 1.58 -6.78 13.44
N TYR A 256 0.70 -7.21 14.33
CA TYR A 256 -0.24 -8.31 14.08
C TYR A 256 -1.65 -7.84 14.40
N ILE A 257 -2.59 -8.35 13.63
CA ILE A 257 -4.03 -8.27 13.90
C ILE A 257 -4.45 -9.71 14.14
N ASP A 258 -4.72 -10.04 15.41
CA ASP A 258 -5.01 -11.39 15.85
C ASP A 258 -6.49 -11.53 16.25
N ASP A 259 -7.02 -12.70 15.98
CA ASP A 259 -8.34 -13.11 16.44
C ASP A 259 -8.37 -13.23 17.96
N LEU A 260 -9.55 -13.10 18.54
CA LEU A 260 -9.77 -13.25 19.97
C LEU A 260 -9.68 -14.70 20.44
N ASP A 261 -9.49 -15.66 19.53
CA ASP A 261 -9.21 -17.06 19.87
C ASP A 261 -7.77 -17.27 20.41
N GLY A 262 -6.94 -16.23 20.38
CA GLY A 262 -5.54 -16.24 20.84
C GLY A 262 -4.57 -17.03 19.96
N LYS A 263 -5.03 -17.66 18.89
CA LYS A 263 -4.25 -18.59 18.04
C LYS A 263 -4.14 -18.12 16.60
N THR A 264 -5.20 -17.52 16.10
CA THR A 264 -5.33 -17.18 14.70
C THR A 264 -5.02 -15.70 14.51
N GLY A 265 -4.13 -15.39 13.58
CA GLY A 265 -3.80 -13.99 13.30
C GLY A 265 -2.87 -13.87 12.11
N SER A 266 -2.68 -12.65 11.66
CA SER A 266 -1.74 -12.34 10.59
C SER A 266 -1.04 -11.01 10.80
N TYR A 267 0.15 -10.91 10.23
CA TYR A 267 0.94 -9.70 10.34
C TYR A 267 0.52 -8.64 9.34
N VAL A 268 0.70 -7.40 9.75
CA VAL A 268 0.55 -6.22 8.89
C VAL A 268 1.74 -6.16 7.93
N TYR A 269 1.42 -6.10 6.62
CA TYR A 269 2.48 -6.04 5.62
C TYR A 269 3.15 -4.68 5.60
N THR A 270 4.45 -4.67 5.78
CA THR A 270 5.31 -3.48 5.69
C THR A 270 6.52 -3.76 4.81
N ALA A 271 6.99 -2.75 4.09
CA ALA A 271 8.29 -2.71 3.44
C ALA A 271 9.25 -1.70 4.10
N CYS A 272 8.83 -1.13 5.25
CA CYS A 272 9.52 -0.06 5.97
C CYS A 272 9.95 -0.47 7.39
N ASP A 273 10.16 -1.77 7.63
CA ASP A 273 10.54 -2.30 8.94
C ASP A 273 9.55 -1.96 10.07
N GLY A 274 8.27 -1.78 9.72
CA GLY A 274 7.19 -1.39 10.63
C GLY A 274 7.06 0.11 10.89
N LYS A 275 7.96 0.94 10.37
CA LYS A 275 7.95 2.40 10.63
C LYS A 275 6.69 3.09 10.09
N ASP A 276 6.13 2.59 9.00
CA ASP A 276 4.88 3.04 8.39
C ASP A 276 3.64 2.73 9.25
N PHE A 277 3.81 1.88 10.27
CA PHE A 277 2.75 1.50 11.21
C PHE A 277 3.05 1.88 12.67
N ALA A 278 4.05 2.73 12.94
CA ALA A 278 4.37 3.19 14.30
C ALA A 278 3.18 3.84 15.03
N TRP A 279 2.19 4.35 14.31
CA TRP A 279 0.94 4.85 14.88
C TRP A 279 0.10 3.76 15.57
N MET A 280 0.39 2.47 15.33
CA MET A 280 -0.25 1.34 16.00
C MET A 280 0.33 1.05 17.39
N ASP A 281 1.47 1.64 17.77
CA ASP A 281 2.12 1.38 19.07
C ASP A 281 1.18 1.62 20.26
N GLN A 282 0.29 2.61 20.15
CA GLN A 282 -0.69 2.94 21.19
C GLN A 282 -1.77 1.86 21.41
N TYR A 283 -1.89 0.91 20.48
CA TYR A 283 -2.86 -0.17 20.53
C TYR A 283 -2.24 -1.53 20.92
N ASP A 284 -0.93 -1.58 21.18
CA ASP A 284 -0.26 -2.82 21.55
C ASP A 284 -0.89 -3.46 22.80
N GLY A 285 -1.22 -4.73 22.72
CA GLY A 285 -1.88 -5.49 23.78
C GLY A 285 -3.37 -5.20 23.96
N LYS A 286 -3.98 -4.34 23.13
CA LYS A 286 -5.39 -3.97 23.26
C LYS A 286 -6.29 -4.72 22.29
N ILE A 287 -7.53 -4.94 22.71
CA ILE A 287 -8.61 -5.33 21.84
C ILE A 287 -9.23 -4.07 21.26
N CYS A 288 -9.25 -4.00 19.95
CA CYS A 288 -9.69 -2.84 19.21
C CYS A 288 -10.76 -3.22 18.20
N SER A 289 -11.59 -2.25 17.84
CA SER A 289 -12.42 -2.26 16.65
C SER A 289 -11.52 -1.92 15.47
N VAL A 290 -11.30 -2.86 14.56
CA VAL A 290 -10.30 -2.73 13.50
C VAL A 290 -10.95 -2.85 12.12
N TYR A 291 -10.78 -1.81 11.31
CA TYR A 291 -11.07 -1.83 9.87
C TYR A 291 -9.78 -2.11 9.12
N TYR A 292 -9.76 -3.18 8.36
CA TYR A 292 -8.56 -3.63 7.65
C TYR A 292 -8.91 -4.34 6.34
N THR A 293 -7.91 -4.54 5.51
CA THR A 293 -8.05 -5.34 4.29
C THR A 293 -6.96 -6.41 4.22
N ALA A 294 -7.22 -7.48 3.47
CA ALA A 294 -6.19 -8.37 2.99
C ALA A 294 -5.50 -7.70 1.79
N LEU A 295 -4.29 -7.16 1.99
CA LEU A 295 -3.57 -6.47 0.90
C LEU A 295 -3.09 -7.47 -0.16
N ASN A 296 -2.50 -8.58 0.28
CA ASN A 296 -2.00 -9.66 -0.57
C ASN A 296 -1.85 -10.95 0.25
N ALA A 297 -1.35 -12.01 -0.40
CA ALA A 297 -1.10 -13.27 0.28
C ALA A 297 0.35 -13.76 0.05
N LYS A 298 0.85 -14.52 1.03
CA LYS A 298 2.13 -15.23 0.98
C LYS A 298 1.86 -16.73 0.98
N SER A 299 2.57 -17.47 0.14
CA SER A 299 2.55 -18.93 0.17
C SER A 299 3.16 -19.48 1.44
N THR A 300 2.51 -20.51 1.98
CA THR A 300 3.03 -21.34 3.06
C THR A 300 3.21 -22.79 2.57
N SER A 301 3.67 -23.69 3.41
CA SER A 301 3.77 -25.12 3.07
C SER A 301 2.39 -25.79 2.87
N THR A 302 1.36 -25.28 3.53
CA THR A 302 0.01 -25.88 3.60
C THR A 302 -1.09 -25.03 2.97
N GLY A 303 -0.79 -23.80 2.51
CA GLY A 303 -1.79 -22.91 1.98
C GLY A 303 -1.24 -21.54 1.62
N VAL A 304 -2.06 -20.53 1.79
CA VAL A 304 -1.66 -19.12 1.71
C VAL A 304 -1.98 -18.42 3.03
N LEU A 305 -1.18 -17.45 3.39
CA LEU A 305 -1.42 -16.56 4.52
C LEU A 305 -1.69 -15.15 3.97
N PHE A 306 -2.89 -14.65 4.20
CA PHE A 306 -3.23 -13.28 3.87
C PHE A 306 -2.50 -12.31 4.79
N ARG A 307 -1.92 -11.25 4.21
CA ARG A 307 -1.24 -10.18 4.94
C ARG A 307 -2.12 -8.96 5.00
N PHE A 308 -2.23 -8.38 6.19
CA PHE A 308 -3.20 -7.34 6.46
C PHE A 308 -2.65 -5.93 6.24
N LEU A 309 -3.56 -5.01 5.93
CA LEU A 309 -3.34 -3.58 5.91
C LEU A 309 -4.44 -2.91 6.73
N PRO A 310 -4.14 -2.36 7.91
CA PRO A 310 -5.12 -1.65 8.72
C PRO A 310 -5.48 -0.31 8.09
N ILE A 311 -6.76 -0.01 8.03
CA ILE A 311 -7.33 1.25 7.54
C ILE A 311 -7.61 2.18 8.73
N LYS A 312 -8.33 1.69 9.74
CA LYS A 312 -8.71 2.44 10.94
C LYS A 312 -8.69 1.50 12.13
N ILE A 313 -8.23 1.99 13.27
CA ILE A 313 -8.26 1.28 14.55
C ILE A 313 -8.88 2.21 15.58
N GLU A 314 -9.84 1.70 16.32
CA GLU A 314 -10.50 2.39 17.42
C GLU A 314 -10.37 1.54 18.69
N ASP A 315 -10.00 2.17 19.80
CA ASP A 315 -9.92 1.51 21.10
C ASP A 315 -11.32 1.02 21.50
N ASN A 316 -11.46 -0.25 21.77
CA ASN A 316 -12.74 -0.83 22.15
C ASN A 316 -12.80 -1.08 23.66
N ASN A 317 -12.82 0.02 24.44
CA ASN A 317 -12.86 -0.02 25.91
C ASN A 317 -14.09 -0.74 26.48
N ASN A 318 -15.10 -1.04 25.64
CA ASN A 318 -16.34 -1.71 26.06
C ASN A 318 -16.36 -3.19 25.71
N TYR A 319 -15.29 -3.71 25.07
CA TYR A 319 -15.25 -5.11 24.73
C TYR A 319 -15.23 -5.96 26.02
N GLN A 320 -16.19 -6.85 26.11
CA GLN A 320 -16.31 -7.80 27.23
C GLN A 320 -15.88 -9.17 26.73
N PHE A 321 -14.79 -9.68 27.25
CA PHE A 321 -14.45 -11.09 27.04
C PHE A 321 -15.55 -12.01 27.56
N ASP A 322 -15.86 -13.07 26.82
CA ASP A 322 -16.48 -14.23 27.43
C ASP A 322 -15.54 -14.72 28.54
N LYS A 323 -16.03 -14.73 29.77
CA LYS A 323 -15.24 -15.14 30.93
C LYS A 323 -14.69 -16.56 30.82
N ALA A 324 -15.34 -17.42 30.03
CA ALA A 324 -14.87 -18.77 29.75
C ALA A 324 -13.65 -18.82 28.81
N GLU A 325 -13.47 -17.84 27.94
CA GLU A 325 -12.36 -17.77 26.98
C GLU A 325 -11.16 -16.94 27.49
N ALA A 326 -11.36 -16.06 28.48
CA ALA A 326 -10.32 -15.21 29.03
C ALA A 326 -9.07 -15.97 29.53
N PRO A 327 -9.17 -17.12 30.21
CA PRO A 327 -8.01 -17.89 30.64
C PRO A 327 -7.18 -18.44 29.48
N LYS A 328 -7.82 -18.93 28.42
CA LYS A 328 -7.11 -19.43 27.22
C LYS A 328 -6.33 -18.31 26.56
N PHE A 329 -6.96 -17.17 26.40
CA PHE A 329 -6.32 -16.00 25.83
C PHE A 329 -5.06 -15.57 26.61
N ALA A 330 -5.16 -15.50 27.94
CA ALA A 330 -4.03 -15.14 28.79
C ALA A 330 -2.85 -16.11 28.66
N VAL A 331 -3.11 -17.41 28.64
CA VAL A 331 -2.09 -18.44 28.50
C VAL A 331 -1.39 -18.35 27.12
N GLU A 332 -2.14 -18.21 26.05
CA GLU A 332 -1.60 -18.22 24.70
C GLU A 332 -0.92 -16.90 24.32
N TYR A 333 -1.45 -15.77 24.78
CA TYR A 333 -0.86 -14.45 24.48
C TYR A 333 0.41 -14.15 25.28
N TYR A 334 0.39 -14.44 26.60
CA TYR A 334 1.49 -14.11 27.48
C TYR A 334 2.52 -15.24 27.65
N GLY A 335 2.33 -16.38 26.97
CA GLY A 335 3.23 -17.52 27.07
C GLY A 335 3.28 -18.13 28.48
N LEU A 336 2.21 -17.99 29.24
CA LEU A 336 2.09 -18.57 30.58
C LEU A 336 1.97 -20.08 30.47
N GLU A 337 3.07 -20.81 30.69
CA GLU A 337 3.13 -22.27 30.53
C GLU A 337 2.25 -23.06 31.52
N GLN A 338 1.77 -22.43 32.58
CA GLN A 338 0.88 -23.07 33.55
C GLN A 338 -0.15 -22.08 34.09
N PHE A 339 -1.35 -22.13 33.57
CA PHE A 339 -2.52 -21.67 34.30
C PHE A 339 -3.02 -22.84 35.15
N ASP A 340 -3.05 -22.69 36.46
CA ASP A 340 -3.57 -23.74 37.33
C ASP A 340 -5.07 -23.94 37.06
N THR A 341 -5.37 -24.97 36.31
CA THR A 341 -6.75 -25.31 35.91
C THR A 341 -7.67 -25.64 37.11
N SER A 342 -7.11 -25.82 38.31
CA SER A 342 -7.88 -25.98 39.54
C SER A 342 -8.70 -24.74 39.89
N TYR A 343 -8.28 -23.55 39.38
CA TYR A 343 -9.03 -22.30 39.53
C TYR A 343 -10.14 -22.09 38.50
N SER A 344 -10.14 -22.83 37.43
CA SER A 344 -11.16 -22.70 36.37
C SER A 344 -12.53 -23.28 36.75
N ALA A 345 -12.60 -24.08 37.82
CA ALA A 345 -13.83 -24.75 38.26
C ALA A 345 -14.73 -23.87 39.15
N ASP A 346 -14.23 -22.69 39.58
CA ASP A 346 -15.02 -21.80 40.45
C ASP A 346 -14.87 -20.35 40.03
N PRO A 347 -15.68 -19.88 39.07
CA PRO A 347 -15.60 -18.51 38.54
C PRO A 347 -15.97 -17.43 39.59
N SER A 348 -16.40 -17.82 40.80
CA SER A 348 -16.70 -16.87 41.87
C SER A 348 -15.48 -16.45 42.69
N LYS A 349 -14.27 -16.99 42.44
CA LYS A 349 -13.06 -16.63 43.15
C LYS A 349 -12.48 -15.33 42.64
N GLU A 350 -12.26 -14.41 43.56
CA GLU A 350 -11.74 -13.05 43.30
C GLU A 350 -10.46 -12.99 42.46
N MET A 351 -9.64 -14.04 42.45
CA MET A 351 -8.39 -14.12 41.74
C MET A 351 -8.54 -14.15 40.21
N LEU A 352 -9.60 -14.75 39.68
CA LEU A 352 -9.91 -14.72 38.23
C LEU A 352 -10.37 -13.34 37.78
N THR A 353 -11.05 -12.63 38.68
CA THR A 353 -11.52 -11.26 38.44
C THR A 353 -10.36 -10.25 38.47
N SER A 354 -9.34 -10.45 39.32
CA SER A 354 -8.15 -9.59 39.40
C SER A 354 -7.21 -9.79 38.19
N VAL A 355 -6.98 -11.03 37.77
CA VAL A 355 -6.15 -11.30 36.59
C VAL A 355 -6.83 -10.77 35.31
N THR A 356 -8.16 -10.88 35.21
CA THR A 356 -8.89 -10.34 34.07
C THR A 356 -8.90 -8.81 34.06
N SER A 357 -9.01 -8.17 35.25
CA SER A 357 -8.97 -6.71 35.34
C SER A 357 -7.57 -6.13 35.16
N GLU A 358 -6.52 -6.82 35.56
CA GLU A 358 -5.14 -6.41 35.31
C GLU A 358 -4.76 -6.57 33.84
N LEU A 359 -5.23 -7.63 33.17
CA LEU A 359 -5.01 -7.87 31.73
C LEU A 359 -5.78 -6.89 30.84
N LEU A 360 -6.89 -6.34 31.33
CA LEU A 360 -7.71 -5.36 30.60
C LEU A 360 -7.31 -3.91 30.87
N ASN A 361 -6.39 -3.66 31.82
CA ASN A 361 -5.93 -2.30 32.21
C ASN A 361 -4.51 -1.98 31.72
N PHE A 362 -3.94 -2.77 30.77
CA PHE A 362 -2.68 -2.46 30.13
C PHE A 362 -2.86 -1.78 28.78
#